data_d0ddeb493bc5803a02ca59d9bf71f61f
#
_entry.id   d0ddeb493bc5803a02ca59d9bf71f61f
#
_cell.length_a   1.000
_cell.length_b   1.000
_cell.length_c   1.000
_cell.angle_alpha   90.00
_cell.angle_beta   90.00
_cell.angle_gamma   90.00
#
_symmetry.space_group_name_H-M   'P 1'
#
loop_
_entity.id
_entity.type
_entity.pdbx_description
1 polymer ?
#
loop_
_entity_poly.entity_id
_entity_poly.type
_entity_poly.pdbx_seq_one_letter_code
_entity_poly.pdbx_strand_id
1 'polypeptide(L)'
;RGGIYAANQGCGMVPEADWKNQEKRHEQLKTVHKVAPVLLKSVTRIEGLLFVFFLAMLIQALIEREVRLEMKNDGLECISIYPEDRDCGSPTTSRLLSLFDNIEFHRLWSQNTLVQTFQTEILAKQIEVLRLAGVPLEAYSGDE
;
A
#
# COMPACT_ATOMS: atom_id res chain seq x y z
N ARG A 1 -4.00 -47.12 8.92
CA ARG A 1 -2.86 -46.17 9.06
C ARG A 1 -3.41 -44.83 8.63
N GLY A 2 -3.98 -44.06 9.58
CA GLY A 2 -4.55 -42.74 9.37
C GLY A 2 -3.47 -41.68 9.50
N GLY A 3 -3.23 -40.93 8.44
CA GLY A 3 -2.48 -39.69 8.47
C GLY A 3 -3.41 -38.55 8.86
N ILE A 4 -3.16 -37.97 10.03
CA ILE A 4 -3.84 -36.78 10.50
C ILE A 4 -3.23 -35.59 9.77
N TYR A 5 -3.91 -35.04 8.78
CA TYR A 5 -3.57 -33.73 8.25
C TYR A 5 -4.15 -32.70 9.21
N ALA A 6 -3.33 -32.21 10.11
CA ALA A 6 -3.62 -31.01 10.86
C ALA A 6 -3.78 -29.86 9.86
N ALA A 7 -5.00 -29.33 9.75
CA ALA A 7 -5.27 -28.10 9.04
C ALA A 7 -4.60 -26.95 9.80
N ASN A 8 -3.39 -26.61 9.41
CA ASN A 8 -2.72 -25.40 9.86
C ASN A 8 -3.34 -24.25 9.07
N GLN A 9 -4.39 -23.63 9.62
CA GLN A 9 -4.96 -22.38 9.14
C GLN A 9 -4.10 -21.20 9.63
N GLY A 10 -2.79 -21.33 9.50
CA GLY A 10 -1.88 -20.20 9.62
C GLY A 10 -1.93 -19.39 8.30
N CYS A 11 -1.80 -18.07 8.41
CA CYS A 11 -1.55 -17.16 7.31
C CYS A 11 -0.21 -17.57 6.64
N GLY A 12 -0.22 -18.71 5.94
CA GLY A 12 0.97 -19.31 5.34
C GLY A 12 1.41 -18.48 4.14
N MET A 13 2.65 -18.05 4.16
CA MET A 13 3.36 -17.53 2.98
C MET A 13 3.45 -18.67 1.96
N VAL A 14 2.50 -18.72 1.01
CA VAL A 14 2.59 -19.62 -0.14
C VAL A 14 3.70 -19.05 -1.02
N PRO A 15 4.72 -19.84 -1.41
CA PRO A 15 5.67 -19.39 -2.43
C PRO A 15 4.89 -19.15 -3.72
N GLU A 16 4.67 -17.89 -4.03
CA GLU A 16 3.96 -17.48 -5.24
C GLU A 16 4.83 -17.80 -6.43
N ALA A 17 4.31 -18.64 -7.33
CA ALA A 17 4.93 -18.84 -8.63
C ALA A 17 4.97 -17.51 -9.40
N ASP A 18 6.07 -17.19 -10.09
CA ASP A 18 6.27 -15.90 -10.79
C ASP A 18 5.12 -15.52 -11.72
N TRP A 19 4.45 -16.48 -12.35
CA TRP A 19 3.34 -16.23 -13.24
C TRP A 19 2.12 -15.62 -12.52
N LYS A 20 1.82 -16.00 -11.27
CA LYS A 20 0.74 -15.39 -10.48
C LYS A 20 1.02 -13.93 -10.15
N ASN A 21 2.27 -13.59 -9.96
CA ASN A 21 2.68 -12.19 -9.74
C ASN A 21 2.50 -11.36 -11.01
N GLN A 22 2.83 -11.90 -12.18
CA GLN A 22 2.61 -11.22 -13.46
C GLN A 22 1.12 -10.99 -13.73
N GLU A 23 0.28 -12.00 -13.48
CA GLU A 23 -1.17 -11.88 -13.67
C GLU A 23 -1.79 -10.82 -12.78
N LYS A 24 -1.43 -10.79 -11.49
CA LYS A 24 -1.83 -9.74 -10.55
C LYS A 24 -1.39 -8.34 -11.01
N ARG A 25 -0.19 -8.20 -11.55
CA ARG A 25 0.31 -6.91 -12.05
C ARG A 25 -0.45 -6.45 -13.29
N HIS A 26 -0.80 -7.35 -14.20
CA HIS A 26 -1.66 -7.04 -15.35
C HIS A 26 -3.08 -6.66 -14.93
N GLU A 27 -3.63 -7.32 -13.93
CA GLU A 27 -4.93 -6.95 -13.36
C GLU A 27 -4.88 -5.57 -12.71
N GLN A 28 -3.86 -5.27 -11.91
CA GLN A 28 -3.65 -3.95 -11.32
C GLN A 28 -3.57 -2.85 -12.38
N LEU A 29 -2.89 -3.11 -13.51
CA LEU A 29 -2.80 -2.16 -14.61
C LEU A 29 -4.18 -1.83 -15.18
N LYS A 30 -5.06 -2.81 -15.31
CA LYS A 30 -6.40 -2.63 -15.88
C LYS A 30 -7.41 -2.07 -14.89
N THR A 31 -7.40 -2.55 -13.66
CA THR A 31 -8.45 -2.28 -12.66
C THR A 31 -8.11 -1.07 -11.78
N VAL A 32 -6.92 -1.02 -11.24
CA VAL A 32 -6.49 0.05 -10.32
C VAL A 32 -6.13 1.30 -11.11
N HIS A 33 -5.29 1.15 -12.15
CA HIS A 33 -4.83 2.29 -12.94
C HIS A 33 -5.77 2.67 -14.09
N LYS A 34 -6.81 1.86 -14.37
CA LYS A 34 -7.83 2.12 -15.41
C LYS A 34 -7.22 2.49 -16.77
N VAL A 35 -6.14 1.82 -17.16
CA VAL A 35 -5.38 2.14 -18.38
C VAL A 35 -6.19 1.94 -19.66
N ALA A 36 -7.22 1.11 -19.64
CA ALA A 36 -8.08 0.85 -20.77
C ALA A 36 -9.49 1.44 -20.55
N PRO A 37 -10.11 2.06 -21.58
CA PRO A 37 -9.56 2.30 -22.92
C PRO A 37 -8.62 3.52 -22.99
N VAL A 38 -7.52 3.38 -23.72
CA VAL A 38 -6.61 4.50 -23.98
C VAL A 38 -7.16 5.32 -25.15
N LEU A 39 -7.66 6.52 -24.87
CA LEU A 39 -8.25 7.42 -25.87
C LEU A 39 -7.22 8.35 -26.54
N LEU A 40 -5.94 8.12 -26.33
CA LEU A 40 -4.87 8.91 -26.92
C LEU A 40 -4.56 8.46 -28.35
N LYS A 41 -4.45 9.43 -29.26
CA LYS A 41 -4.14 9.19 -30.68
C LYS A 41 -2.65 9.25 -31.03
N SER A 42 -1.85 9.90 -30.19
CA SER A 42 -0.39 10.06 -30.42
C SER A 42 0.37 8.90 -29.80
N VAL A 43 1.19 8.22 -30.59
CA VAL A 43 2.06 7.10 -30.13
C VAL A 43 2.97 7.56 -28.98
N THR A 44 3.63 8.69 -29.14
CA THR A 44 4.53 9.24 -28.09
C THR A 44 3.82 9.49 -26.77
N ARG A 45 2.56 9.96 -26.82
CA ARG A 45 1.76 10.15 -25.58
C ARG A 45 1.35 8.83 -24.95
N ILE A 46 1.06 7.82 -25.77
CA ILE A 46 0.74 6.47 -25.30
C ILE A 46 1.97 5.86 -24.63
N GLU A 47 3.13 5.96 -25.24
CA GLU A 47 4.41 5.47 -24.67
C GLU A 47 4.73 6.18 -23.34
N GLY A 48 4.60 7.51 -23.29
CA GLY A 48 4.78 8.28 -22.06
C GLY A 48 3.82 7.86 -20.95
N LEU A 49 2.54 7.65 -21.28
CA LEU A 49 1.53 7.17 -20.33
C LEU A 49 1.88 5.77 -19.80
N LEU A 50 2.21 4.84 -20.69
CA LEU A 50 2.59 3.48 -20.31
C LEU A 50 3.85 3.47 -19.44
N PHE A 51 4.81 4.35 -19.72
CA PHE A 51 6.00 4.49 -18.88
C PHE A 51 5.66 4.97 -17.45
N VAL A 52 4.77 5.95 -17.31
CA VAL A 52 4.30 6.41 -15.99
C VAL A 52 3.61 5.27 -15.23
N PHE A 53 2.75 4.49 -15.89
CA PHE A 53 2.11 3.33 -15.25
C PHE A 53 3.11 2.26 -14.86
N PHE A 54 4.13 2.02 -15.69
CA PHE A 54 5.20 1.09 -15.35
C PHE A 54 5.96 1.53 -14.09
N LEU A 55 6.30 2.83 -14.00
CA LEU A 55 6.93 3.38 -12.79
C LEU A 55 6.03 3.25 -11.56
N ALA A 56 4.73 3.54 -11.70
CA ALA A 56 3.78 3.38 -10.61
C ALA A 56 3.71 1.93 -10.11
N MET A 57 3.65 0.96 -11.02
CA MET A 57 3.68 -0.47 -10.65
C MET A 57 4.99 -0.87 -9.99
N LEU A 58 6.12 -0.33 -10.44
CA LEU A 58 7.43 -0.58 -9.83
C LEU A 58 7.47 -0.06 -8.38
N ILE A 59 7.01 1.18 -8.17
CA ILE A 59 6.93 1.78 -6.82
C ILE A 59 6.02 0.95 -5.93
N GLN A 60 4.85 0.55 -6.41
CA GLN A 60 3.94 -0.33 -5.65
C GLN A 60 4.62 -1.65 -5.26
N ALA A 61 5.35 -2.27 -6.19
CA ALA A 61 6.07 -3.51 -5.93
C ALA A 61 7.16 -3.33 -4.86
N LEU A 62 7.87 -2.20 -4.88
CA LEU A 62 8.90 -1.87 -3.89
C LEU A 62 8.29 -1.66 -2.49
N ILE A 63 7.19 -0.92 -2.38
CA ILE A 63 6.48 -0.71 -1.12
C ILE A 63 6.02 -2.05 -0.54
N GLU A 64 5.36 -2.89 -1.35
CA GLU A 64 4.89 -4.20 -0.91
C GLU A 64 6.04 -5.11 -0.48
N ARG A 65 7.16 -5.06 -1.22
CA ARG A 65 8.36 -5.84 -0.89
C ARG A 65 8.96 -5.40 0.44
N GLU A 66 9.09 -4.09 0.66
CA GLU A 66 9.70 -3.54 1.87
C GLU A 66 8.87 -3.89 3.11
N VAL A 67 7.56 -3.63 3.06
CA VAL A 67 6.66 -3.99 4.16
C VAL A 67 6.71 -5.48 4.48
N ARG A 68 6.69 -6.36 3.48
CA ARG A 68 6.76 -7.82 3.69
C ARG A 68 8.13 -8.26 4.23
N LEU A 69 9.20 -7.58 3.82
CA LEU A 69 10.54 -7.86 4.32
C LEU A 69 10.65 -7.52 5.81
N GLU A 70 10.16 -6.34 6.21
CA GLU A 70 10.16 -5.93 7.61
C GLU A 70 9.22 -6.78 8.46
N MET A 71 8.03 -7.15 7.95
CA MET A 71 7.18 -8.13 8.63
C MET A 71 7.94 -9.45 8.92
N LYS A 72 8.70 -9.94 7.93
CA LYS A 72 9.49 -11.16 8.10
C LYS A 72 10.64 -10.99 9.10
N ASN A 73 11.32 -9.84 9.08
CA ASN A 73 12.40 -9.51 10.02
C ASN A 73 11.89 -9.47 11.46
N ASP A 74 10.68 -8.95 11.67
CA ASP A 74 10.01 -8.87 12.96
C ASP A 74 9.32 -10.19 13.38
N GLY A 75 9.35 -11.23 12.53
CA GLY A 75 8.66 -12.49 12.79
C GLY A 75 7.13 -12.38 12.72
N LEU A 76 6.60 -11.33 12.08
CA LEU A 76 5.15 -11.13 11.90
C LEU A 76 4.66 -11.92 10.69
N GLU A 77 3.77 -12.86 10.90
CA GLU A 77 3.12 -13.60 9.81
C GLU A 77 2.01 -12.78 9.14
N CYS A 78 1.33 -11.93 9.92
CA CYS A 78 0.19 -11.13 9.48
C CYS A 78 0.15 -9.78 10.18
N ILE A 79 -0.52 -8.80 9.54
CA ILE A 79 -0.86 -7.49 10.12
C ILE A 79 -2.35 -7.20 9.93
N SER A 80 -2.98 -6.53 10.89
CA SER A 80 -4.40 -6.17 10.84
C SER A 80 -4.61 -4.84 10.12
N ILE A 81 -4.81 -4.88 8.81
CA ILE A 81 -5.01 -3.70 7.96
C ILE A 81 -6.42 -3.54 7.41
N TYR A 82 -7.31 -4.49 7.66
CA TYR A 82 -8.70 -4.39 7.24
C TYR A 82 -9.56 -3.68 8.30
N PRO A 83 -10.69 -3.04 7.91
CA PRO A 83 -11.59 -2.35 8.86
C PRO A 83 -12.11 -3.27 9.96
N GLU A 84 -12.35 -4.53 9.62
CA GLU A 84 -12.83 -5.58 10.52
C GLU A 84 -11.72 -6.28 11.32
N ASP A 85 -10.56 -5.68 11.44
CA ASP A 85 -9.36 -6.25 12.12
C ASP A 85 -8.93 -7.64 11.61
N ARG A 86 -9.27 -7.94 10.37
CA ARG A 86 -8.87 -9.20 9.75
C ARG A 86 -7.38 -9.17 9.40
N ASP A 87 -6.73 -10.30 9.67
CA ASP A 87 -5.31 -10.50 9.41
C ASP A 87 -4.98 -10.59 7.92
N CYS A 88 -3.84 -10.00 7.54
CA CYS A 88 -3.30 -9.99 6.19
C CYS A 88 -1.82 -10.33 6.18
N GLY A 89 -1.47 -11.49 5.60
CA GLY A 89 -0.06 -11.93 5.47
C GLY A 89 0.62 -11.44 4.20
N SER A 90 -0.13 -10.85 3.27
CA SER A 90 0.44 -10.33 2.01
C SER A 90 -0.21 -9.00 1.66
N PRO A 91 0.12 -7.92 2.39
CA PRO A 91 -0.45 -6.60 2.18
C PRO A 91 -0.15 -6.08 0.77
N THR A 92 -1.16 -5.46 0.15
CA THR A 92 -1.02 -4.78 -1.15
C THR A 92 -0.89 -3.27 -0.93
N THR A 93 -0.16 -2.59 -1.80
CA THR A 93 0.02 -1.13 -1.70
C THR A 93 -1.31 -0.38 -1.68
N SER A 94 -2.28 -0.78 -2.51
CA SER A 94 -3.60 -0.17 -2.52
C SER A 94 -4.26 -0.24 -1.13
N ARG A 95 -4.13 -1.38 -0.44
CA ARG A 95 -4.70 -1.55 0.90
C ARG A 95 -3.93 -0.76 1.96
N LEU A 96 -2.59 -0.76 1.88
CA LEU A 96 -1.75 0.03 2.77
C LEU A 96 -2.10 1.52 2.66
N LEU A 97 -2.17 2.06 1.44
CA LEU A 97 -2.49 3.47 1.21
C LEU A 97 -3.91 3.83 1.68
N SER A 98 -4.90 2.93 1.49
CA SER A 98 -6.27 3.21 1.93
C SER A 98 -6.43 3.41 3.43
N LEU A 99 -5.47 2.97 4.25
CA LEU A 99 -5.45 3.27 5.68
C LEU A 99 -5.22 4.75 5.98
N PHE A 100 -4.64 5.49 5.03
CA PHE A 100 -4.27 6.89 5.19
C PHE A 100 -5.25 7.85 4.48
N ASP A 101 -6.29 7.33 3.82
CA ASP A 101 -7.27 8.14 3.08
C ASP A 101 -8.02 9.14 3.96
N ASN A 102 -8.08 8.90 5.28
CA ASN A 102 -8.76 9.76 6.25
C ASN A 102 -7.83 10.72 6.99
N ILE A 103 -6.55 10.76 6.65
CA ILE A 103 -5.60 11.71 7.26
C ILE A 103 -5.71 13.03 6.53
N GLU A 104 -6.14 14.04 7.28
CA GLU A 104 -6.33 15.38 6.77
C GLU A 104 -5.47 16.37 7.56
N PHE A 105 -4.96 17.36 6.86
CA PHE A 105 -4.17 18.43 7.42
C PHE A 105 -4.77 19.77 6.96
N HIS A 106 -5.30 20.55 7.90
CA HIS A 106 -5.95 21.81 7.63
C HIS A 106 -5.18 22.97 8.25
N ARG A 107 -4.91 24.00 7.48
CA ARG A 107 -4.30 25.26 7.94
C ARG A 107 -5.32 26.39 7.83
N LEU A 108 -5.66 27.02 8.94
CA LEU A 108 -6.54 28.17 9.00
C LEU A 108 -5.71 29.45 8.90
N TRP A 109 -5.96 30.25 7.89
CA TRP A 109 -5.29 31.51 7.67
C TRP A 109 -6.25 32.68 7.86
N SER A 110 -5.82 33.76 8.53
CA SER A 110 -6.54 34.99 8.62
C SER A 110 -5.59 36.15 8.29
N GLN A 111 -5.98 37.03 7.35
CA GLN A 111 -5.18 38.16 6.91
C GLN A 111 -3.71 37.82 6.61
N ASN A 112 -3.49 36.72 5.92
CA ASN A 112 -2.17 36.17 5.58
C ASN A 112 -1.31 35.71 6.78
N THR A 113 -1.93 35.50 7.94
CA THR A 113 -1.29 34.95 9.14
C THR A 113 -1.89 33.56 9.42
N LEU A 114 -1.04 32.57 9.66
CA LEU A 114 -1.47 31.24 10.09
C LEU A 114 -2.02 31.33 11.52
N VAL A 115 -3.31 31.06 11.68
CA VAL A 115 -4.01 31.15 12.98
C VAL A 115 -3.97 29.82 13.70
N GLN A 116 -4.26 28.74 13.00
CA GLN A 116 -4.36 27.42 13.60
C GLN A 116 -4.13 26.32 12.55
N THR A 117 -3.58 25.22 13.03
CA THR A 117 -3.41 23.97 12.28
C THR A 117 -4.24 22.88 12.94
N PHE A 118 -4.95 22.09 12.13
CA PHE A 118 -5.68 20.91 12.56
C PHE A 118 -5.13 19.71 11.81
N GLN A 119 -4.88 18.64 12.52
CA GLN A 119 -4.40 17.39 11.95
C GLN A 119 -5.21 16.23 12.50
N THR A 120 -5.53 15.25 11.64
CA THR A 120 -6.15 14.00 12.07
C THR A 120 -5.15 13.22 12.92
N GLU A 121 -5.61 12.67 14.03
CA GLU A 121 -4.79 11.79 14.88
C GLU A 121 -4.44 10.51 14.13
N ILE A 122 -3.16 10.13 14.17
CA ILE A 122 -2.66 8.92 13.51
C ILE A 122 -2.92 7.73 14.43
N LEU A 123 -3.63 6.74 13.91
CA LEU A 123 -4.00 5.53 14.66
C LEU A 123 -2.80 4.57 14.80
N ALA A 124 -2.82 3.75 15.84
CA ALA A 124 -1.77 2.75 16.11
C ALA A 124 -1.47 1.85 14.90
N LYS A 125 -2.49 1.44 14.15
CA LYS A 125 -2.33 0.64 12.92
C LYS A 125 -1.57 1.38 11.81
N GLN A 126 -1.84 2.69 11.67
CA GLN A 126 -1.14 3.54 10.69
C GLN A 126 0.32 3.71 11.09
N ILE A 127 0.60 3.91 12.38
CA ILE A 127 1.98 3.99 12.92
C ILE A 127 2.74 2.69 12.62
N GLU A 128 2.13 1.53 12.85
CA GLU A 128 2.74 0.24 12.56
C GLU A 128 3.07 0.08 11.07
N VAL A 129 2.15 0.45 10.19
CA VAL A 129 2.37 0.40 8.73
C VAL A 129 3.49 1.37 8.30
N LEU A 130 3.54 2.59 8.84
CA LEU A 130 4.64 3.54 8.56
C LEU A 130 5.99 2.96 9.00
N ARG A 131 6.05 2.36 10.19
CA ARG A 131 7.26 1.71 10.69
C ARG A 131 7.72 0.58 9.75
N LEU A 132 6.81 -0.30 9.34
CA LEU A 132 7.11 -1.40 8.41
C LEU A 132 7.51 -0.91 7.01
N ALA A 133 7.01 0.26 6.59
CA ALA A 133 7.39 0.89 5.33
C ALA A 133 8.67 1.73 5.43
N GLY A 134 9.30 1.83 6.61
CA GLY A 134 10.49 2.65 6.84
C GLY A 134 10.23 4.16 6.74
N VAL A 135 8.97 4.59 6.91
CA VAL A 135 8.58 6.01 6.85
C VAL A 135 8.56 6.60 8.27
N PRO A 136 9.34 7.65 8.54
CA PRO A 136 9.33 8.31 9.84
C PRO A 136 7.99 8.98 10.11
N LEU A 137 7.54 8.96 11.37
CA LEU A 137 6.25 9.53 11.77
C LEU A 137 6.20 11.05 11.53
N GLU A 138 7.34 11.70 11.62
CA GLU A 138 7.52 13.14 11.38
C GLU A 138 7.13 13.56 9.96
N ALA A 139 7.18 12.65 8.99
CA ALA A 139 6.70 12.91 7.63
C ALA A 139 5.18 13.21 7.56
N TYR A 140 4.45 12.85 8.62
CA TYR A 140 3.01 13.10 8.77
C TYR A 140 2.69 14.14 9.86
N SER A 141 3.70 14.63 10.60
CA SER A 141 3.53 15.74 11.52
C SER A 141 3.67 17.03 10.74
N GLY A 142 2.78 17.78 10.43
CA GLY A 142 2.87 19.01 9.61
C GLY A 142 3.76 20.14 10.17
N ASP A 143 4.77 19.80 10.91
CA ASP A 143 5.79 20.70 11.45
C ASP A 143 6.86 20.98 10.38
N GLU A 144 6.63 21.99 9.55
CA GLU A 144 7.63 22.71 8.75
C GLU A 144 7.72 24.17 9.21
#